data_a80bac1eab92be6cd7007be0c2bba0e6
#
_entry.id   a80bac1eab92be6cd7007be0c2bba0e6
#
_cell.length_a   1.000
_cell.length_b   1.000
_cell.length_c   1.000
_cell.angle_alpha   90.00
_cell.angle_beta   90.00
_cell.angle_gamma   90.00
#
_symmetry.space_group_name_H-M   'P 1'
#
loop_
_entity.id
_entity.type
_entity.pdbx_description
1 polymer ?
#
loop_
_entity_poly.entity_id
_entity_poly.type
_entity_poly.pdbx_seq_one_letter_code
_entity_poly.pdbx_strand_id
1 'polypeptide(L)'
;EDVRFYNHSGIDYQSLARVMFKTLLGGDSSQGGGSTITQQLAKTLYPREDVSSRIPGMSMLKMVWIKLKEWITAVKLERNYTKDEIITMYMNQVFFGSNAYGVKAASQTFFGKAPIDLTIEEAATLVGMVNKPTRYNPAINPDKSLVRRNFVISQMEKAEYISQEVCDSVSQIPIQLSYKVQDHNAGLGPYFRDMLRRTMNAKEPKRSSYYQYEDYVVDSLLWANDGFYGWLNKNLKADGSKYNLDRDGLRIYTTINYKMQQYAEEAVAEHLGKDLQRSFWRDIRWKKNKPFSDDV
;
A
#
# COMPACT_ATOMS: atom_id res chain seq x y z
N GLU A 1 13.98 -13.25 -1.00
CA GLU A 1 14.75 -12.03 -1.24
C GLU A 1 15.99 -11.91 -0.36
N ASP A 2 15.93 -12.35 0.89
CA ASP A 2 17.02 -12.29 1.86
C ASP A 2 17.16 -13.65 2.58
N VAL A 3 17.77 -14.62 1.88
CA VAL A 3 17.87 -16.01 2.36
C VAL A 3 18.63 -16.12 3.68
N ARG A 4 19.50 -15.14 3.96
CA ARG A 4 20.31 -15.13 5.19
C ARG A 4 19.87 -14.07 6.19
N PHE A 5 18.61 -13.69 6.16
CA PHE A 5 18.06 -12.65 7.02
C PHE A 5 18.40 -12.86 8.51
N TYR A 6 18.32 -14.09 8.98
CA TYR A 6 18.62 -14.43 10.38
C TYR A 6 20.13 -14.47 10.70
N ASN A 7 21.01 -14.43 9.69
CA ASN A 7 22.45 -14.66 9.86
C ASN A 7 23.30 -13.39 9.73
N HIS A 8 22.69 -12.21 9.50
CA HIS A 8 23.42 -10.94 9.41
C HIS A 8 22.80 -9.85 10.28
N SER A 9 23.55 -8.80 10.56
CA SER A 9 23.13 -7.66 11.41
C SER A 9 22.78 -6.41 10.56
N GLY A 10 21.84 -6.56 9.61
CA GLY A 10 21.33 -5.47 8.76
C GLY A 10 22.07 -5.30 7.43
N ILE A 11 23.30 -5.77 7.31
CA ILE A 11 24.09 -5.75 6.08
C ILE A 11 24.57 -7.17 5.79
N ASP A 12 24.22 -7.71 4.61
CA ASP A 12 24.73 -8.97 4.13
C ASP A 12 25.94 -8.76 3.21
N TYR A 13 27.14 -8.82 3.79
CA TYR A 13 28.40 -8.60 3.06
C TYR A 13 28.63 -9.61 1.94
N GLN A 14 28.19 -10.87 2.09
CA GLN A 14 28.37 -11.88 1.07
C GLN A 14 27.45 -11.64 -0.13
N SER A 15 26.19 -11.24 0.12
CA SER A 15 25.28 -10.84 -0.96
C SER A 15 25.76 -9.56 -1.66
N LEU A 16 26.30 -8.61 -0.91
CA LEU A 16 26.88 -7.39 -1.46
C LEU A 16 28.09 -7.69 -2.35
N ALA A 17 29.03 -8.52 -1.87
CA ALA A 17 30.19 -8.95 -2.63
C ALA A 17 29.80 -9.71 -3.91
N ARG A 18 28.83 -10.61 -3.82
CA ARG A 18 28.29 -11.35 -4.97
C ARG A 18 27.71 -10.42 -6.04
N VAL A 19 26.91 -9.43 -5.65
CA VAL A 19 26.33 -8.45 -6.58
C VAL A 19 27.43 -7.59 -7.20
N MET A 20 28.39 -7.12 -6.39
CA MET A 20 29.51 -6.30 -6.86
C MET A 20 30.38 -7.08 -7.87
N PHE A 21 30.68 -8.35 -7.61
CA PHE A 21 31.46 -9.20 -8.49
C PHE A 21 30.74 -9.48 -9.82
N LYS A 22 29.43 -9.78 -9.76
CA LYS A 22 28.60 -10.00 -10.96
C LYS A 22 28.42 -8.75 -11.82
N THR A 23 28.26 -7.59 -11.19
CA THR A 23 28.10 -6.32 -11.90
C THR A 23 29.40 -5.89 -12.57
N LEU A 24 30.55 -6.11 -11.90
CA LEU A 24 31.87 -5.76 -12.44
C LEU A 24 32.34 -6.71 -13.56
N LEU A 25 32.03 -8.02 -13.48
CA LEU A 25 32.53 -9.03 -14.41
C LEU A 25 31.49 -9.47 -15.44
N GLY A 26 30.21 -9.38 -15.17
CA GLY A 26 29.14 -9.95 -15.98
C GLY A 26 28.25 -8.95 -16.73
N GLY A 27 28.32 -7.66 -16.43
CA GLY A 27 27.47 -6.63 -17.07
C GLY A 27 25.97 -6.81 -16.87
N ASP A 28 25.53 -7.84 -16.15
CA ASP A 28 24.12 -8.18 -15.98
C ASP A 28 23.57 -7.64 -14.65
N SER A 29 22.91 -6.50 -14.72
CA SER A 29 22.26 -5.83 -13.57
C SER A 29 20.89 -6.44 -13.19
N SER A 30 20.43 -7.50 -13.86
CA SER A 30 19.06 -8.00 -13.78
C SER A 30 18.78 -8.98 -12.64
N GLN A 31 19.81 -9.55 -12.01
CA GLN A 31 19.64 -10.62 -11.02
C GLN A 31 19.85 -10.19 -9.57
N GLY A 32 18.79 -9.78 -8.93
CA GLY A 32 18.66 -9.70 -7.47
C GLY A 32 19.40 -8.54 -6.81
N GLY A 33 18.69 -7.74 -6.05
CA GLY A 33 19.25 -6.65 -5.25
C GLY A 33 20.10 -7.18 -4.10
N GLY A 34 21.27 -6.57 -3.84
CA GLY A 34 22.09 -6.85 -2.66
C GLY A 34 21.58 -6.15 -1.38
N SER A 35 20.36 -5.65 -1.37
CA SER A 35 19.76 -4.98 -0.20
C SER A 35 19.00 -5.99 0.66
N THR A 36 19.27 -5.99 1.95
CA THR A 36 18.59 -6.83 2.96
C THR A 36 17.16 -6.35 3.23
N ILE A 37 16.33 -7.21 3.84
CA ILE A 37 14.98 -6.83 4.31
C ILE A 37 15.06 -5.63 5.27
N THR A 38 16.03 -5.60 6.18
CA THR A 38 16.22 -4.50 7.12
C THR A 38 16.56 -3.18 6.41
N GLN A 39 17.35 -3.22 5.33
CA GLN A 39 17.63 -2.04 4.50
C GLN A 39 16.40 -1.57 3.72
N GLN A 40 15.58 -2.51 3.25
CA GLN A 40 14.30 -2.18 2.59
C GLN A 40 13.31 -1.54 3.58
N LEU A 41 13.25 -2.05 4.80
CA LEU A 41 12.46 -1.44 5.89
C LEU A 41 12.97 -0.04 6.20
N ALA A 42 14.28 0.14 6.38
CA ALA A 42 14.90 1.45 6.63
C ALA A 42 14.54 2.49 5.55
N LYS A 43 14.56 2.08 4.28
CA LYS A 43 14.13 2.92 3.14
C LYS A 43 12.66 3.32 3.22
N THR A 44 11.80 2.45 3.73
CA THR A 44 10.36 2.70 3.84
C THR A 44 10.04 3.63 5.02
N LEU A 45 10.72 3.44 6.14
CA LEU A 45 10.57 4.27 7.34
C LEU A 45 11.11 5.70 7.14
N TYR A 46 12.19 5.82 6.36
CA TYR A 46 12.83 7.11 6.06
C TYR A 46 12.85 7.33 4.54
N PRO A 47 11.80 7.96 3.98
CA PRO A 47 11.71 8.21 2.54
C PRO A 47 12.93 8.96 2.04
N ARG A 48 13.37 8.60 0.83
CA ARG A 48 14.52 9.24 0.19
C ARG A 48 14.21 10.68 -0.16
N GLU A 49 15.17 11.55 0.12
CA GLU A 49 15.20 12.91 -0.44
C GLU A 49 15.36 12.84 -1.97
N ASP A 50 14.87 13.85 -2.67
CA ASP A 50 14.98 13.93 -4.13
C ASP A 50 16.44 13.94 -4.56
N VAL A 51 16.82 12.99 -5.42
CA VAL A 51 18.21 12.79 -5.88
C VAL A 51 18.51 13.64 -7.11
N SER A 52 17.49 14.26 -7.70
CA SER A 52 17.70 15.08 -8.90
C SER A 52 18.73 16.19 -8.65
N SER A 53 19.76 16.26 -9.50
CA SER A 53 20.77 17.30 -9.45
C SER A 53 21.12 17.73 -10.87
N ARG A 54 21.22 19.04 -11.07
CA ARG A 54 21.65 19.62 -12.35
C ARG A 54 23.17 19.50 -12.57
N ILE A 55 23.93 19.11 -11.54
CA ILE A 55 25.39 19.01 -11.59
C ILE A 55 25.77 17.56 -11.95
N PRO A 56 26.52 17.31 -13.05
CA PRO A 56 26.99 15.97 -13.41
C PRO A 56 27.81 15.34 -12.27
N GLY A 57 27.55 14.05 -11.97
CA GLY A 57 28.22 13.31 -10.89
C GLY A 57 27.66 13.53 -9.47
N MET A 58 26.96 14.63 -9.20
CA MET A 58 26.39 14.93 -7.89
C MET A 58 25.26 13.96 -7.53
N SER A 59 24.50 13.49 -8.51
CA SER A 59 23.44 12.47 -8.31
C SER A 59 24.00 11.14 -7.83
N MET A 60 25.18 10.75 -8.31
CA MET A 60 25.86 9.52 -7.88
C MET A 60 26.34 9.63 -6.44
N LEU A 61 26.96 10.75 -6.05
CA LEU A 61 27.40 11.01 -4.68
C LEU A 61 26.21 11.04 -3.69
N LYS A 62 25.12 11.70 -4.08
CA LYS A 62 23.87 11.69 -3.28
C LYS A 62 23.32 10.27 -3.12
N MET A 63 23.34 9.45 -4.17
CA MET A 63 22.88 8.07 -4.09
C MET A 63 23.71 7.22 -3.14
N VAL A 64 25.04 7.37 -3.17
CA VAL A 64 25.96 6.73 -2.22
C VAL A 64 25.66 7.19 -0.79
N TRP A 65 25.48 8.48 -0.57
CA TRP A 65 25.13 9.03 0.74
C TRP A 65 23.81 8.50 1.29
N ILE A 66 22.78 8.41 0.45
CA ILE A 66 21.50 7.83 0.81
C ILE A 66 21.67 6.34 1.18
N LYS A 67 22.47 5.60 0.43
CA LYS A 67 22.75 4.19 0.74
C LYS A 67 23.49 4.03 2.07
N LEU A 68 24.43 4.89 2.40
CA LEU A 68 25.10 4.88 3.69
C LEU A 68 24.12 5.17 4.84
N LYS A 69 23.21 6.13 4.68
CA LYS A 69 22.15 6.38 5.66
C LYS A 69 21.26 5.14 5.85
N GLU A 70 20.83 4.46 4.77
CA GLU A 70 20.05 3.22 4.83
C GLU A 70 20.82 2.13 5.60
N TRP A 71 22.11 1.96 5.38
CA TRP A 71 22.94 0.95 6.07
C TRP A 71 23.07 1.26 7.57
N ILE A 72 23.37 2.50 7.93
CA ILE A 72 23.46 2.92 9.33
C ILE A 72 22.10 2.69 10.03
N THR A 73 21.00 3.04 9.37
CA THR A 73 19.65 2.84 9.92
C THR A 73 19.34 1.35 10.07
N ALA A 74 19.70 0.52 9.07
CA ALA A 74 19.51 -0.93 9.16
C ALA A 74 20.27 -1.54 10.34
N VAL A 75 21.53 -1.15 10.55
CA VAL A 75 22.31 -1.60 11.72
C VAL A 75 21.70 -1.12 13.04
N LYS A 76 21.15 0.11 13.09
CA LYS A 76 20.45 0.60 14.29
C LYS A 76 19.17 -0.18 14.55
N LEU A 77 18.40 -0.52 13.53
CA LEU A 77 17.20 -1.36 13.67
C LEU A 77 17.57 -2.73 14.26
N GLU A 78 18.58 -3.40 13.71
CA GLU A 78 19.03 -4.71 14.20
C GLU A 78 19.61 -4.70 15.62
N ARG A 79 20.07 -3.55 16.11
CA ARG A 79 20.51 -3.39 17.50
C ARG A 79 19.37 -3.19 18.49
N ASN A 80 18.25 -2.65 18.03
CA ASN A 80 17.14 -2.27 18.91
C ASN A 80 15.93 -3.18 18.79
N TYR A 81 15.84 -3.98 17.73
CA TYR A 81 14.71 -4.86 17.46
C TYR A 81 15.18 -6.27 17.12
N THR A 82 14.39 -7.26 17.50
CA THR A 82 14.61 -8.65 17.12
C THR A 82 14.31 -8.88 15.64
N LYS A 83 14.78 -9.97 15.09
CA LYS A 83 14.51 -10.36 13.70
C LYS A 83 13.02 -10.49 13.40
N ASP A 84 12.26 -11.05 14.34
CA ASP A 84 10.82 -11.23 14.20
C ASP A 84 10.06 -9.89 14.24
N GLU A 85 10.51 -8.94 15.04
CA GLU A 85 9.96 -7.59 15.03
C GLU A 85 10.28 -6.86 13.72
N ILE A 86 11.50 -7.00 13.20
CA ILE A 86 11.91 -6.38 11.94
C ILE A 86 11.10 -6.93 10.76
N ILE A 87 10.94 -8.27 10.67
CA ILE A 87 10.13 -8.86 9.60
C ILE A 87 8.66 -8.50 9.72
N THR A 88 8.15 -8.41 10.96
CA THR A 88 6.78 -7.95 11.22
C THR A 88 6.57 -6.51 10.78
N MET A 89 7.47 -5.60 11.12
CA MET A 89 7.43 -4.20 10.65
C MET A 89 7.49 -4.13 9.12
N TYR A 90 8.38 -4.92 8.49
CA TYR A 90 8.50 -4.99 7.04
C TYR A 90 7.21 -5.46 6.38
N MET A 91 6.65 -6.59 6.84
CA MET A 91 5.41 -7.17 6.30
C MET A 91 4.20 -6.28 6.50
N ASN A 92 4.20 -5.42 7.51
CA ASN A 92 3.13 -4.43 7.73
C ASN A 92 3.27 -3.17 6.87
N GLN A 93 4.44 -2.92 6.29
CA GLN A 93 4.72 -1.69 5.53
C GLN A 93 4.81 -1.92 4.03
N VAL A 94 5.19 -3.12 3.60
CA VAL A 94 5.49 -3.40 2.20
C VAL A 94 4.25 -3.28 1.31
N PHE A 95 4.44 -2.74 0.11
CA PHE A 95 3.39 -2.58 -0.88
C PHE A 95 3.23 -3.84 -1.73
N PHE A 96 2.00 -4.38 -1.79
CA PHE A 96 1.64 -5.58 -2.54
C PHE A 96 0.89 -5.29 -3.85
N GLY A 97 0.72 -4.03 -4.25
CA GLY A 97 -0.14 -3.66 -5.38
C GLY A 97 -1.59 -3.47 -4.97
N SER A 98 -2.44 -3.01 -5.93
CA SER A 98 -3.90 -2.84 -5.72
C SER A 98 -4.25 -2.04 -4.44
N ASN A 99 -3.48 -0.99 -4.13
CA ASN A 99 -3.58 -0.20 -2.89
C ASN A 99 -3.38 -0.97 -1.58
N ALA A 100 -2.92 -2.22 -1.64
CA ALA A 100 -2.68 -3.02 -0.45
C ALA A 100 -1.28 -2.75 0.13
N TYR A 101 -1.22 -2.06 1.26
CA TYR A 101 -0.03 -1.86 2.08
C TYR A 101 -0.11 -2.77 3.31
N GLY A 102 0.91 -3.59 3.48
CA GLY A 102 1.00 -4.61 4.52
C GLY A 102 0.27 -5.90 4.19
N VAL A 103 0.74 -6.99 4.81
CA VAL A 103 0.27 -8.36 4.55
C VAL A 103 -1.22 -8.54 4.89
N LYS A 104 -1.72 -7.84 5.93
CA LYS A 104 -3.13 -7.92 6.32
C LYS A 104 -4.05 -7.35 5.22
N ALA A 105 -3.72 -6.19 4.68
CA ALA A 105 -4.48 -5.59 3.58
C ALA A 105 -4.36 -6.44 2.31
N ALA A 106 -3.18 -6.97 2.02
CA ALA A 106 -2.94 -7.82 0.86
C ALA A 106 -3.74 -9.14 0.94
N SER A 107 -3.66 -9.87 2.05
CA SER A 107 -4.41 -11.13 2.23
C SER A 107 -5.92 -10.92 2.09
N GLN A 108 -6.44 -9.84 2.66
CA GLN A 108 -7.84 -9.49 2.54
C GLN A 108 -8.23 -9.08 1.11
N THR A 109 -7.37 -8.32 0.41
CA THR A 109 -7.63 -7.86 -0.96
C THR A 109 -7.63 -9.00 -1.97
N PHE A 110 -6.65 -9.91 -1.87
CA PHE A 110 -6.46 -10.95 -2.88
C PHE A 110 -7.20 -12.25 -2.56
N PHE A 111 -7.32 -12.60 -1.28
CA PHE A 111 -7.87 -13.90 -0.85
C PHE A 111 -9.07 -13.80 0.09
N GLY A 112 -9.43 -12.60 0.59
CA GLY A 112 -10.56 -12.41 1.51
C GLY A 112 -10.35 -13.06 2.88
N LYS A 113 -9.10 -13.36 3.26
CA LYS A 113 -8.71 -14.11 4.47
C LYS A 113 -7.83 -13.26 5.39
N ALA A 114 -7.77 -13.62 6.67
CA ALA A 114 -6.73 -13.11 7.56
C ALA A 114 -5.35 -13.75 7.20
N PRO A 115 -4.23 -13.09 7.49
CA PRO A 115 -2.90 -13.63 7.17
C PRO A 115 -2.62 -15.02 7.75
N ILE A 116 -3.18 -15.33 8.91
CA ILE A 116 -3.01 -16.62 9.59
C ILE A 116 -3.75 -17.77 8.87
N ASP A 117 -4.77 -17.44 8.09
CA ASP A 117 -5.61 -18.42 7.38
C ASP A 117 -5.13 -18.66 5.92
N LEU A 118 -4.04 -18.02 5.52
CA LEU A 118 -3.46 -18.20 4.18
C LEU A 118 -2.85 -19.60 4.06
N THR A 119 -3.11 -20.24 2.93
CA THR A 119 -2.40 -21.47 2.56
C THR A 119 -0.99 -21.17 2.06
N ILE A 120 -0.15 -22.20 1.91
CA ILE A 120 1.24 -22.03 1.46
C ILE A 120 1.32 -21.35 0.09
N GLU A 121 0.48 -21.77 -0.87
CA GLU A 121 0.43 -21.20 -2.22
C GLU A 121 -0.09 -19.75 -2.24
N GLU A 122 -1.03 -19.41 -1.35
CA GLU A 122 -1.53 -18.04 -1.21
C GLU A 122 -0.45 -17.13 -0.61
N ALA A 123 0.20 -17.57 0.47
CA ALA A 123 1.30 -16.85 1.09
C ALA A 123 2.49 -16.67 0.12
N ALA A 124 2.86 -17.74 -0.62
CA ALA A 124 3.92 -17.67 -1.63
C ALA A 124 3.57 -16.72 -2.78
N THR A 125 2.29 -16.62 -3.15
CA THR A 125 1.81 -15.64 -4.13
C THR A 125 2.07 -14.21 -3.65
N LEU A 126 1.66 -13.88 -2.42
CA LEU A 126 1.90 -12.55 -1.85
C LEU A 126 3.39 -12.23 -1.75
N VAL A 127 4.21 -13.16 -1.23
CA VAL A 127 5.67 -12.98 -1.15
C VAL A 127 6.27 -12.77 -2.55
N GLY A 128 5.78 -13.50 -3.54
CA GLY A 128 6.21 -13.33 -4.93
C GLY A 128 5.94 -11.94 -5.50
N MET A 129 4.82 -11.32 -5.09
CA MET A 129 4.43 -9.97 -5.52
C MET A 129 5.35 -8.87 -5.00
N VAL A 130 5.93 -9.02 -3.80
CA VAL A 130 6.77 -7.97 -3.16
C VAL A 130 7.89 -7.49 -4.06
N ASN A 131 8.48 -8.38 -4.85
CA ASN A 131 9.58 -8.04 -5.77
C ASN A 131 9.18 -7.01 -6.85
N LYS A 132 8.02 -7.22 -7.51
CA LYS A 132 7.47 -6.32 -8.53
C LYS A 132 5.93 -6.37 -8.45
N PRO A 133 5.29 -5.58 -7.56
CA PRO A 133 3.87 -5.70 -7.23
C PRO A 133 2.92 -5.60 -8.43
N THR A 134 3.21 -4.75 -9.41
CA THR A 134 2.39 -4.63 -10.62
C THR A 134 2.60 -5.80 -11.58
N ARG A 135 3.87 -6.26 -11.75
CA ARG A 135 4.22 -7.31 -12.71
C ARG A 135 3.72 -8.69 -12.29
N TYR A 136 3.77 -8.97 -10.98
CA TYR A 136 3.39 -10.24 -10.40
C TYR A 136 2.03 -10.21 -9.72
N ASN A 137 1.21 -9.21 -10.02
CA ASN A 137 -0.15 -9.12 -9.54
C ASN A 137 -1.02 -10.21 -10.20
N PRO A 138 -1.58 -11.16 -9.43
CA PRO A 138 -2.34 -12.27 -9.99
C PRO A 138 -3.67 -11.83 -10.64
N ALA A 139 -4.24 -10.70 -10.23
CA ALA A 139 -5.45 -10.16 -10.84
C ALA A 139 -5.19 -9.49 -12.22
N ILE A 140 -3.91 -9.09 -12.48
CA ILE A 140 -3.53 -8.41 -13.73
C ILE A 140 -2.73 -9.35 -14.64
N ASN A 141 -1.80 -10.11 -14.08
CA ASN A 141 -0.86 -10.98 -14.81
C ASN A 141 -0.82 -12.38 -14.18
N PRO A 142 -1.88 -13.21 -14.28
CA PRO A 142 -1.98 -14.50 -13.60
C PRO A 142 -0.82 -15.45 -13.93
N ASP A 143 -0.43 -15.56 -15.20
CA ASP A 143 0.65 -16.47 -15.63
C ASP A 143 2.01 -16.08 -15.02
N LYS A 144 2.34 -14.78 -15.03
CA LYS A 144 3.59 -14.30 -14.42
C LYS A 144 3.59 -14.45 -12.91
N SER A 145 2.42 -14.28 -12.30
CA SER A 145 2.23 -14.51 -10.87
C SER A 145 2.42 -15.98 -10.51
N LEU A 146 1.83 -16.90 -11.29
CA LEU A 146 1.98 -18.35 -11.11
C LEU A 146 3.45 -18.79 -11.18
N VAL A 147 4.17 -18.36 -12.21
CA VAL A 147 5.61 -18.64 -12.36
C VAL A 147 6.40 -18.11 -11.17
N ARG A 148 6.10 -16.88 -10.74
CA ARG A 148 6.78 -16.26 -9.60
C ARG A 148 6.46 -16.94 -8.28
N ARG A 149 5.22 -17.34 -8.05
CA ARG A 149 4.78 -18.13 -6.89
C ARG A 149 5.54 -19.46 -6.83
N ASN A 150 5.60 -20.19 -7.92
CA ASN A 150 6.27 -21.48 -7.96
C ASN A 150 7.79 -21.33 -7.73
N PHE A 151 8.39 -20.22 -8.18
CA PHE A 151 9.77 -19.88 -7.81
C PHE A 151 9.92 -19.68 -6.29
N VAL A 152 8.97 -18.99 -5.63
CA VAL A 152 9.01 -18.83 -4.17
C VAL A 152 8.90 -20.17 -3.47
N ILE A 153 7.95 -21.02 -3.88
CA ILE A 153 7.76 -22.38 -3.32
C ILE A 153 9.03 -23.22 -3.48
N SER A 154 9.70 -23.18 -4.65
CA SER A 154 10.96 -23.89 -4.86
C SER A 154 12.12 -23.34 -4.00
N GLN A 155 12.09 -22.06 -3.62
CA GLN A 155 13.07 -21.52 -2.67
C GLN A 155 12.77 -21.96 -1.23
N MET A 156 11.50 -22.14 -0.87
CA MET A 156 11.11 -22.69 0.44
C MET A 156 11.57 -24.14 0.60
N GLU A 157 11.45 -24.94 -0.45
CA GLU A 157 11.96 -26.32 -0.50
C GLU A 157 13.49 -26.34 -0.37
N LYS A 158 14.22 -25.56 -1.17
CA LYS A 158 15.69 -25.44 -1.09
C LYS A 158 16.21 -24.96 0.26
N ALA A 159 15.41 -24.21 1.00
CA ALA A 159 15.72 -23.76 2.34
C ALA A 159 15.18 -24.72 3.43
N GLU A 160 14.69 -25.89 3.05
CA GLU A 160 14.20 -26.97 3.93
C GLU A 160 12.99 -26.57 4.81
N TYR A 161 12.24 -25.51 4.43
CA TYR A 161 10.99 -25.14 5.11
C TYR A 161 9.81 -26.05 4.76
N ILE A 162 9.84 -26.67 3.58
CA ILE A 162 8.85 -27.64 3.10
C ILE A 162 9.55 -28.81 2.44
N SER A 163 8.90 -30.01 2.44
CA SER A 163 9.43 -31.17 1.73
C SER A 163 9.23 -31.04 0.21
N GLN A 164 9.99 -31.83 -0.56
CA GLN A 164 9.83 -31.92 -2.02
C GLN A 164 8.40 -32.33 -2.42
N GLU A 165 7.78 -33.27 -1.70
CA GLU A 165 6.42 -33.73 -1.96
C GLU A 165 5.39 -32.58 -1.81
N VAL A 166 5.55 -31.74 -0.79
CA VAL A 166 4.71 -30.56 -0.58
C VAL A 166 4.96 -29.53 -1.68
N CYS A 167 6.23 -29.30 -2.06
CA CYS A 167 6.59 -28.41 -3.15
C CYS A 167 5.90 -28.82 -4.46
N ASP A 168 5.98 -30.07 -4.83
CA ASP A 168 5.40 -30.61 -6.07
C ASP A 168 3.87 -30.52 -6.05
N SER A 169 3.25 -30.88 -4.94
CA SER A 169 1.79 -30.82 -4.76
C SER A 169 1.26 -29.39 -4.85
N VAL A 170 1.84 -28.47 -4.06
CA VAL A 170 1.37 -27.08 -3.96
C VAL A 170 1.62 -26.28 -5.25
N SER A 171 2.70 -26.61 -5.98
CA SER A 171 3.03 -25.94 -7.24
C SER A 171 2.01 -26.20 -8.36
N GLN A 172 1.25 -27.29 -8.28
CA GLN A 172 0.21 -27.64 -9.26
C GLN A 172 -1.14 -26.93 -8.99
N ILE A 173 -1.37 -26.42 -7.77
CA ILE A 173 -2.62 -25.76 -7.41
C ILE A 173 -2.75 -24.44 -8.19
N PRO A 174 -3.86 -24.20 -8.91
CA PRO A 174 -4.06 -22.91 -9.57
C PRO A 174 -4.25 -21.78 -8.55
N ILE A 175 -3.90 -20.54 -8.92
CA ILE A 175 -4.18 -19.37 -8.07
C ILE A 175 -5.67 -19.08 -8.11
N GLN A 176 -6.34 -19.20 -6.97
CA GLN A 176 -7.75 -18.86 -6.79
C GLN A 176 -7.85 -17.55 -6.02
N LEU A 177 -8.45 -16.55 -6.62
CA LEU A 177 -8.58 -15.22 -6.03
C LEU A 177 -10.00 -14.96 -5.52
N SER A 178 -10.10 -14.36 -4.34
CA SER A 178 -11.28 -13.65 -3.86
C SER A 178 -11.04 -12.14 -3.93
N TYR A 179 -10.71 -11.66 -5.15
CA TYR A 179 -10.14 -10.33 -5.36
C TYR A 179 -11.15 -9.21 -5.13
N LYS A 180 -10.90 -8.41 -4.11
CA LYS A 180 -11.70 -7.23 -3.79
C LYS A 180 -10.79 -6.10 -3.32
N VAL A 181 -10.58 -5.12 -4.19
CA VAL A 181 -9.80 -3.94 -3.83
C VAL A 181 -10.48 -3.20 -2.68
N GLN A 182 -9.74 -3.01 -1.61
CA GLN A 182 -10.16 -2.16 -0.50
C GLN A 182 -9.79 -0.71 -0.85
N ASP A 183 -10.75 0.01 -1.40
CA ASP A 183 -10.62 1.43 -1.66
C ASP A 183 -11.20 2.26 -0.49
N HIS A 184 -11.16 3.58 -0.65
CA HIS A 184 -11.75 4.50 0.33
C HIS A 184 -13.26 4.34 0.51
N ASN A 185 -13.95 3.64 -0.40
CA ASN A 185 -15.38 3.33 -0.30
C ASN A 185 -15.64 2.03 0.49
N ALA A 186 -14.62 1.22 0.76
CA ALA A 186 -14.77 0.00 1.56
C ALA A 186 -15.02 0.34 3.05
N GLY A 187 -16.00 -0.34 3.66
CA GLY A 187 -16.41 -0.14 5.05
C GLY A 187 -17.49 0.94 5.23
N LEU A 188 -17.97 1.09 6.46
CA LEU A 188 -19.09 1.98 6.78
C LEU A 188 -18.75 3.47 6.65
N GLY A 189 -19.73 4.26 6.22
CA GLY A 189 -19.67 5.71 6.13
C GLY A 189 -18.60 6.22 5.14
N PRO A 190 -18.49 5.70 3.89
CA PRO A 190 -17.43 6.12 2.98
C PRO A 190 -17.47 7.62 2.68
N TYR A 191 -18.63 8.18 2.47
CA TYR A 191 -18.82 9.62 2.24
C TYR A 191 -18.43 10.47 3.45
N PHE A 192 -18.78 10.00 4.66
CA PHE A 192 -18.38 10.68 5.88
C PHE A 192 -16.86 10.68 6.06
N ARG A 193 -16.21 9.55 5.80
CA ARG A 193 -14.73 9.43 5.86
C ARG A 193 -14.03 10.31 4.83
N ASP A 194 -14.59 10.41 3.62
CA ASP A 194 -14.06 11.30 2.59
C ASP A 194 -14.24 12.77 2.96
N MET A 195 -15.43 13.15 3.47
CA MET A 195 -15.67 14.50 4.00
C MET A 195 -14.69 14.84 5.13
N LEU A 196 -14.52 13.93 6.09
CA LEU A 196 -13.59 14.08 7.19
C LEU A 196 -12.15 14.29 6.70
N ARG A 197 -11.71 13.46 5.74
CA ARG A 197 -10.39 13.57 5.11
C ARG A 197 -10.19 14.94 4.47
N ARG A 198 -11.16 15.42 3.69
CA ARG A 198 -11.10 16.74 3.04
C ARG A 198 -11.06 17.87 4.07
N THR A 199 -11.94 17.83 5.05
CA THR A 199 -12.01 18.84 6.11
C THR A 199 -10.71 18.94 6.89
N MET A 200 -10.17 17.81 7.36
CA MET A 200 -8.92 17.80 8.13
C MET A 200 -7.67 18.17 7.31
N ASN A 201 -7.66 17.87 6.00
CA ASN A 201 -6.57 18.23 5.09
C ASN A 201 -6.71 19.63 4.46
N ALA A 202 -7.80 20.36 4.75
CA ALA A 202 -8.00 21.69 4.18
C ALA A 202 -6.77 22.57 4.43
N LYS A 203 -6.38 23.34 3.40
CA LYS A 203 -5.26 24.27 3.47
C LYS A 203 -5.78 25.65 3.84
N GLU A 204 -4.90 26.50 4.34
CA GLU A 204 -5.21 27.90 4.56
C GLU A 204 -5.72 28.54 3.26
N PRO A 205 -6.94 29.14 3.28
CA PRO A 205 -7.54 29.71 2.09
C PRO A 205 -6.71 30.89 1.55
N LYS A 206 -6.44 30.87 0.25
CA LYS A 206 -5.79 31.99 -0.44
C LYS A 206 -6.75 32.52 -1.50
N ARG A 207 -7.02 33.83 -1.50
CA ARG A 207 -7.97 34.46 -2.44
C ARG A 207 -7.71 34.07 -3.92
N SER A 208 -6.44 33.93 -4.30
CA SER A 208 -6.03 33.54 -5.66
C SER A 208 -6.45 32.12 -6.08
N SER A 209 -6.86 31.29 -5.14
CA SER A 209 -7.25 29.89 -5.40
C SER A 209 -8.75 29.72 -5.64
N TYR A 210 -9.53 30.80 -5.52
CA TYR A 210 -10.99 30.75 -5.62
C TYR A 210 -11.49 31.59 -6.79
N TYR A 211 -12.42 31.04 -7.57
CA TYR A 211 -13.08 31.75 -8.63
C TYR A 211 -14.11 32.75 -8.07
N GLN A 212 -14.94 32.32 -7.12
CA GLN A 212 -15.94 33.14 -6.46
C GLN A 212 -15.41 33.69 -5.14
N TYR A 213 -15.80 34.93 -4.80
CA TYR A 213 -15.39 35.59 -3.55
C TYR A 213 -16.08 34.97 -2.33
N GLU A 214 -17.33 34.57 -2.51
CA GLU A 214 -18.19 33.98 -1.47
C GLU A 214 -17.56 32.66 -0.96
N ASP A 215 -17.09 31.80 -1.84
CA ASP A 215 -16.43 30.54 -1.47
C ASP A 215 -15.15 30.78 -0.65
N TYR A 216 -14.37 31.80 -1.04
CA TYR A 216 -13.20 32.22 -0.27
C TYR A 216 -13.56 32.69 1.12
N VAL A 217 -14.63 33.48 1.26
CA VAL A 217 -15.09 33.97 2.56
C VAL A 217 -15.56 32.82 3.44
N VAL A 218 -16.35 31.90 2.91
CA VAL A 218 -16.84 30.72 3.64
C VAL A 218 -15.69 29.88 4.17
N ASP A 219 -14.74 29.51 3.30
CA ASP A 219 -13.59 28.71 3.70
C ASP A 219 -12.67 29.45 4.69
N SER A 220 -12.55 30.78 4.56
CA SER A 220 -11.79 31.61 5.50
C SER A 220 -12.43 31.65 6.89
N LEU A 221 -13.75 31.72 6.94
CA LEU A 221 -14.49 31.65 8.22
C LEU A 221 -14.39 30.25 8.84
N LEU A 222 -14.49 29.18 8.04
CA LEU A 222 -14.26 27.82 8.52
C LEU A 222 -12.83 27.64 9.03
N TRP A 223 -11.85 28.14 8.30
CA TRP A 223 -10.45 28.10 8.73
C TRP A 223 -10.25 28.82 10.06
N ALA A 224 -10.85 29.97 10.26
CA ALA A 224 -10.66 30.78 11.47
C ALA A 224 -11.39 30.20 12.70
N ASN A 225 -12.60 29.67 12.51
CA ASN A 225 -13.53 29.38 13.61
C ASN A 225 -13.70 27.87 13.87
N ASP A 226 -13.52 27.00 12.85
CA ASP A 226 -13.62 25.57 13.02
C ASP A 226 -12.25 24.97 13.32
N GLY A 227 -12.06 24.50 14.54
CA GLY A 227 -10.83 23.83 14.96
C GLY A 227 -10.53 22.53 14.21
N PHE A 228 -11.52 21.94 13.56
CA PHE A 228 -11.41 20.70 12.82
C PHE A 228 -11.02 20.93 11.35
N TYR A 229 -11.46 22.04 10.77
CA TYR A 229 -11.13 22.44 9.41
C TYR A 229 -9.64 22.78 9.29
N GLY A 230 -8.92 21.98 8.49
CA GLY A 230 -7.47 22.13 8.33
C GLY A 230 -6.61 21.64 9.51
N TRP A 231 -7.15 20.81 10.39
CA TRP A 231 -6.48 20.37 11.62
C TRP A 231 -5.07 19.81 11.36
N LEU A 232 -4.88 18.99 10.32
CA LEU A 232 -3.59 18.40 9.94
C LEU A 232 -2.55 19.44 9.46
N ASN A 233 -3.00 20.62 9.03
CA ASN A 233 -2.13 21.71 8.61
C ASN A 233 -1.89 22.75 9.70
N LYS A 234 -2.77 22.82 10.69
CA LYS A 234 -2.66 23.73 11.85
C LYS A 234 -1.84 23.14 12.98
N ASN A 235 -1.80 21.80 13.09
CA ASN A 235 -1.12 21.10 14.18
C ASN A 235 0.12 20.40 13.68
N LEU A 236 1.20 20.49 14.47
CA LEU A 236 2.47 19.83 14.19
C LEU A 236 2.78 18.82 15.29
N LYS A 237 3.52 17.78 14.94
CA LYS A 237 4.08 16.82 15.88
C LYS A 237 5.19 17.47 16.70
N ALA A 238 5.65 16.80 17.74
CA ALA A 238 6.74 17.26 18.59
C ALA A 238 8.08 17.48 17.82
N ASP A 239 8.26 16.77 16.71
CA ASP A 239 9.41 16.91 15.81
C ASP A 239 9.26 18.03 14.75
N GLY A 240 8.15 18.78 14.79
CA GLY A 240 7.83 19.82 13.83
C GLY A 240 7.24 19.32 12.50
N SER A 241 7.07 18.02 12.30
CA SER A 241 6.43 17.47 11.12
C SER A 241 4.91 17.54 11.20
N LYS A 242 4.24 17.53 10.03
CA LYS A 242 2.78 17.49 9.96
C LYS A 242 2.25 16.10 10.27
N TYR A 243 1.06 16.07 10.87
CA TYR A 243 0.32 14.81 11.01
C TYR A 243 -0.16 14.27 9.65
N ASN A 244 -0.15 12.95 9.53
CA ASN A 244 -0.70 12.22 8.38
C ASN A 244 -1.86 11.35 8.84
N LEU A 245 -3.04 11.56 8.25
CA LEU A 245 -4.27 10.88 8.62
C LEU A 245 -4.17 9.35 8.48
N ASP A 246 -3.43 8.88 7.49
CA ASP A 246 -3.36 7.47 7.13
C ASP A 246 -2.21 6.70 7.83
N ARG A 247 -1.25 7.41 8.43
CA ARG A 247 0.00 6.79 8.95
C ARG A 247 0.22 6.96 10.44
N ASP A 248 -0.30 8.03 11.02
CA ASP A 248 0.06 8.42 12.40
C ASP A 248 -0.88 7.83 13.47
N GLY A 249 -1.80 6.95 13.07
CA GLY A 249 -2.69 6.24 14.00
C GLY A 249 -3.63 7.15 14.79
N LEU A 250 -4.07 8.25 14.20
CA LEU A 250 -5.00 9.20 14.81
C LEU A 250 -6.33 8.52 15.17
N ARG A 251 -6.81 8.74 16.38
CA ARG A 251 -8.12 8.27 16.83
C ARG A 251 -9.12 9.41 16.72
N ILE A 252 -10.12 9.24 15.85
CA ILE A 252 -11.15 10.23 15.59
C ILE A 252 -12.45 9.71 16.16
N TYR A 253 -12.95 10.40 17.19
CA TYR A 253 -14.22 10.07 17.82
C TYR A 253 -15.35 10.83 17.12
N THR A 254 -16.41 10.12 16.76
CA THR A 254 -17.56 10.67 16.04
C THR A 254 -18.85 10.36 16.76
N THR A 255 -19.92 11.08 16.41
CA THR A 255 -21.28 10.85 16.92
C THR A 255 -22.05 9.79 16.13
N ILE A 256 -21.43 9.18 15.09
CA ILE A 256 -22.10 8.18 14.25
C ILE A 256 -22.34 6.90 15.07
N ASN A 257 -23.60 6.49 15.08
CA ASN A 257 -23.96 5.17 15.60
C ASN A 257 -23.72 4.11 14.53
N TYR A 258 -22.81 3.16 14.79
CA TYR A 258 -22.41 2.12 13.85
C TYR A 258 -23.61 1.31 13.30
N LYS A 259 -24.52 0.86 14.16
CA LYS A 259 -25.68 0.05 13.73
C LYS A 259 -26.65 0.87 12.88
N MET A 260 -26.92 2.12 13.25
CA MET A 260 -27.80 2.98 12.45
C MET A 260 -27.20 3.28 11.08
N GLN A 261 -25.89 3.50 11.01
CA GLN A 261 -25.20 3.70 9.74
C GLN A 261 -25.28 2.44 8.86
N GLN A 262 -25.10 1.27 9.43
CA GLN A 262 -25.23 0.01 8.71
C GLN A 262 -26.63 -0.16 8.13
N TYR A 263 -27.67 0.05 8.93
CA TYR A 263 -29.07 -0.01 8.44
C TYR A 263 -29.36 1.01 7.35
N ALA A 264 -28.82 2.21 7.47
CA ALA A 264 -28.98 3.24 6.44
C ALA A 264 -28.34 2.82 5.12
N GLU A 265 -27.12 2.26 5.14
CA GLU A 265 -26.43 1.78 3.95
C GLU A 265 -27.13 0.57 3.32
N GLU A 266 -27.63 -0.36 4.13
CA GLU A 266 -28.43 -1.50 3.67
C GLU A 266 -29.73 -1.02 2.99
N ALA A 267 -30.43 -0.06 3.59
CA ALA A 267 -31.64 0.52 3.02
C ALA A 267 -31.36 1.25 1.69
N VAL A 268 -30.27 2.01 1.60
CA VAL A 268 -29.83 2.65 0.35
C VAL A 268 -29.53 1.59 -0.74
N ALA A 269 -28.78 0.53 -0.39
CA ALA A 269 -28.46 -0.53 -1.32
C ALA A 269 -29.71 -1.27 -1.83
N GLU A 270 -30.70 -1.49 -0.95
CA GLU A 270 -31.95 -2.14 -1.30
C GLU A 270 -32.84 -1.25 -2.16
N HIS A 271 -33.18 -0.06 -1.68
CA HIS A 271 -34.14 0.81 -2.37
C HIS A 271 -33.57 1.48 -3.61
N LEU A 272 -32.36 2.03 -3.53
CA LEU A 272 -31.74 2.69 -4.70
C LEU A 272 -31.13 1.66 -5.65
N GLY A 273 -30.37 0.71 -5.14
CA GLY A 273 -29.65 -0.26 -5.97
C GLY A 273 -30.56 -1.32 -6.62
N LYS A 274 -31.55 -1.84 -5.88
CA LYS A 274 -32.43 -2.88 -6.41
C LYS A 274 -33.72 -2.33 -7.01
N ASP A 275 -34.45 -1.51 -6.28
CA ASP A 275 -35.80 -1.11 -6.68
C ASP A 275 -35.78 0.08 -7.64
N LEU A 276 -35.16 1.19 -7.26
CA LEU A 276 -35.14 2.40 -8.08
C LEU A 276 -34.33 2.20 -9.36
N GLN A 277 -33.15 1.58 -9.25
CA GLN A 277 -32.28 1.31 -10.42
C GLN A 277 -32.97 0.39 -11.41
N ARG A 278 -33.71 -0.63 -10.95
CA ARG A 278 -34.49 -1.52 -11.83
C ARG A 278 -35.62 -0.76 -12.52
N SER A 279 -36.35 0.10 -11.80
CA SER A 279 -37.40 0.93 -12.36
C SER A 279 -36.84 1.93 -13.38
N PHE A 280 -35.74 2.59 -13.04
CA PHE A 280 -35.05 3.49 -13.96
C PHE A 280 -34.64 2.80 -15.26
N TRP A 281 -33.98 1.62 -15.18
CA TRP A 281 -33.59 0.87 -16.38
C TRP A 281 -34.79 0.42 -17.21
N ARG A 282 -35.91 0.07 -16.58
CA ARG A 282 -37.16 -0.29 -17.28
C ARG A 282 -37.71 0.94 -18.02
N ASP A 283 -37.74 2.10 -17.39
CA ASP A 283 -38.32 3.32 -17.98
C ASP A 283 -37.49 3.90 -19.12
N ILE A 284 -36.15 3.75 -19.08
CA ILE A 284 -35.26 4.23 -20.14
C ILE A 284 -34.92 3.17 -21.19
N ARG A 285 -35.41 1.93 -21.02
CA ARG A 285 -35.01 0.78 -21.85
C ARG A 285 -35.12 1.05 -23.36
N TRP A 286 -36.15 1.74 -23.76
CA TRP A 286 -36.47 2.02 -25.17
C TRP A 286 -36.11 3.43 -25.60
N LYS A 287 -35.60 4.29 -24.73
CA LYS A 287 -35.20 5.66 -25.10
C LYS A 287 -33.91 5.66 -25.88
N LYS A 288 -33.86 6.54 -26.91
CA LYS A 288 -32.74 6.62 -27.85
C LYS A 288 -31.51 7.28 -27.24
N ASN A 289 -31.69 8.30 -26.41
CA ASN A 289 -30.62 9.13 -25.81
C ASN A 289 -30.40 8.80 -24.32
N LYS A 290 -30.31 7.52 -23.94
CA LYS A 290 -30.06 7.10 -22.56
C LYS A 290 -28.77 7.72 -21.99
N PRO A 291 -28.82 8.14 -20.73
CA PRO A 291 -29.91 8.25 -19.74
C PRO A 291 -30.66 9.60 -19.85
N PHE A 292 -30.40 10.40 -20.86
CA PHE A 292 -30.97 11.73 -21.04
C PHE A 292 -32.37 11.70 -21.64
N SER A 293 -33.11 12.80 -21.51
CA SER A 293 -34.41 12.91 -22.16
C SER A 293 -34.26 13.07 -23.66
N ASP A 294 -35.29 12.68 -24.42
CA ASP A 294 -35.34 12.86 -25.88
C ASP A 294 -35.64 14.32 -26.30
N ASP A 295 -35.83 15.22 -25.31
CA ASP A 295 -36.22 16.63 -25.51
C ASP A 295 -35.00 17.58 -25.57
N VAL A 296 -33.79 17.09 -25.87
CA VAL A 296 -32.59 17.90 -26.05
C VAL A 296 -32.09 17.79 -27.47
#